data_e0e0655520a5df0f7b13939cbe722900
#
_entry.id   e0e0655520a5df0f7b13939cbe722900
#
_cell.length_a   1.000
_cell.length_b   1.000
_cell.length_c   1.000
_cell.angle_alpha   90.00
_cell.angle_beta   90.00
_cell.angle_gamma   90.00
#
_symmetry.space_group_name_H-M   'P 1'
#
loop_
_entity.id
_entity.type
_entity.pdbx_description
1 polymer ?
#
loop_
_entity_poly.entity_id
_entity_poly.type
_entity_poly.pdbx_seq_one_letter_code
_entity_poly.pdbx_strand_id
1 'polypeptide(L)'
;VDLEFDFEKRYRLVREIIETLVLTVLMFLVIRLAVQNFNIDGMSMEPNLHNQELVIVDKWSYFFHQPSHGDVIVFVAPPNPTQDYIKRIVGMPGDVITIQGTNVTVNNRQLSETYVDPHRQGNPYPPITNMTVPQGAYFVLGDNRNGSSDSRDWGCVPQQNIIGRAALVYWPLGQDNYGFLPGVSSVFNKVGAPPQTGGTTMCPIRHVQPAASTTPASSQAQVAVPSEQSTNPLSTASMLLLPSLFIGWNKWRRRRKK
;
A
#
# COMPACT_ATOMS: atom_id res chain seq x y z
N VAL A 1 22.13 22.47 -53.47
CA VAL A 1 20.92 22.97 -52.77
C VAL A 1 20.14 21.81 -52.19
N ASP A 2 20.08 20.64 -52.85
CA ASP A 2 19.27 19.50 -52.36
C ASP A 2 19.93 18.73 -51.15
N LEU A 3 21.25 18.75 -51.03
CA LEU A 3 21.97 18.06 -49.97
C LEU A 3 21.84 18.75 -48.60
N GLU A 4 21.83 20.09 -48.56
CA GLU A 4 21.66 20.84 -47.30
C GLU A 4 20.23 20.71 -46.76
N PHE A 5 19.23 20.70 -47.64
CA PHE A 5 17.84 20.56 -47.28
C PHE A 5 17.55 19.15 -46.66
N ASP A 6 18.20 18.13 -47.18
CA ASP A 6 18.04 16.75 -46.69
C ASP A 6 18.73 16.54 -45.33
N PHE A 7 19.85 17.24 -45.09
CA PHE A 7 20.57 17.20 -43.81
C PHE A 7 19.78 17.87 -42.68
N GLU A 8 19.21 19.04 -42.93
CA GLU A 8 18.33 19.75 -41.98
C GLU A 8 17.11 18.92 -41.59
N LYS A 9 16.50 18.25 -42.56
CA LYS A 9 15.33 17.41 -42.36
C LYS A 9 15.66 16.17 -41.52
N ARG A 10 16.79 15.55 -41.78
CA ARG A 10 17.28 14.40 -40.96
C ARG A 10 17.64 14.81 -39.56
N TYR A 11 18.26 15.96 -39.38
CA TYR A 11 18.61 16.49 -38.05
C TYR A 11 17.36 16.76 -37.22
N ARG A 12 16.32 17.37 -37.77
CA ARG A 12 15.03 17.60 -37.09
C ARG A 12 14.38 16.28 -36.68
N LEU A 13 14.34 15.30 -37.56
CA LEU A 13 13.79 13.99 -37.29
C LEU A 13 14.53 13.29 -36.13
N VAL A 14 15.85 13.31 -36.14
CA VAL A 14 16.68 12.72 -35.06
C VAL A 14 16.43 13.43 -33.75
N ARG A 15 16.36 14.77 -33.75
CA ARG A 15 16.05 15.56 -32.58
C ARG A 15 14.67 15.22 -31.99
N GLU A 16 13.63 15.15 -32.80
CA GLU A 16 12.27 14.78 -32.37
C GLU A 16 12.20 13.38 -31.78
N ILE A 17 12.95 12.43 -32.37
CA ILE A 17 13.05 11.06 -31.82
C ILE A 17 13.72 11.08 -30.46
N ILE A 18 14.82 11.82 -30.31
CA ILE A 18 15.55 11.91 -29.04
C ILE A 18 14.67 12.58 -27.97
N GLU A 19 14.02 13.70 -28.29
CA GLU A 19 13.11 14.40 -27.36
C GLU A 19 11.98 13.49 -26.91
N THR A 20 11.35 12.76 -27.84
CA THR A 20 10.28 11.80 -27.51
C THR A 20 10.79 10.66 -26.63
N LEU A 21 11.97 10.13 -26.91
CA LEU A 21 12.59 9.05 -26.14
C LEU A 21 12.91 9.51 -24.72
N VAL A 22 13.51 10.70 -24.59
CA VAL A 22 13.83 11.30 -23.28
C VAL A 22 12.57 11.52 -22.46
N LEU A 23 11.52 12.10 -23.05
CA LEU A 23 10.24 12.30 -22.36
C LEU A 23 9.60 10.97 -21.95
N THR A 24 9.65 9.95 -22.80
CA THR A 24 9.10 8.62 -22.49
C THR A 24 9.83 7.96 -21.32
N VAL A 25 11.17 8.03 -21.33
CA VAL A 25 11.98 7.49 -20.23
C VAL A 25 11.72 8.25 -18.94
N LEU A 26 11.66 9.60 -19.01
CA LEU A 26 11.38 10.42 -17.85
C LEU A 26 10.01 10.10 -17.25
N MET A 27 8.98 10.02 -18.07
CA MET A 27 7.62 9.65 -17.65
C MET A 27 7.59 8.26 -17.01
N PHE A 28 8.29 7.29 -17.62
CA PHE A 28 8.39 5.94 -17.04
C PHE A 28 9.07 5.94 -15.67
N LEU A 29 10.14 6.71 -15.50
CA LEU A 29 10.83 6.84 -14.20
C LEU A 29 9.91 7.49 -13.17
N VAL A 30 9.19 8.54 -13.52
CA VAL A 30 8.24 9.21 -12.61
C VAL A 30 7.15 8.23 -12.15
N ILE A 31 6.56 7.48 -13.07
CA ILE A 31 5.53 6.48 -12.72
C ILE A 31 6.13 5.39 -11.80
N ARG A 32 7.32 4.90 -12.10
CA ARG A 32 8.01 3.89 -11.28
C ARG A 32 8.32 4.37 -9.86
N LEU A 33 8.61 5.66 -9.69
CA LEU A 33 8.84 6.25 -8.36
C LEU A 33 7.55 6.44 -7.58
N ALA A 34 6.46 6.77 -8.28
CA ALA A 34 5.17 7.08 -7.67
C ALA A 34 4.38 5.85 -7.23
N VAL A 35 4.53 4.74 -7.96
CA VAL A 35 3.64 3.58 -7.85
C VAL A 35 4.43 2.30 -7.63
N GLN A 36 3.94 1.47 -6.73
CA GLN A 36 4.48 0.13 -6.47
C GLN A 36 3.36 -0.91 -6.48
N ASN A 37 3.65 -2.08 -7.05
CA ASN A 37 2.71 -3.21 -7.06
C ASN A 37 2.99 -4.11 -5.86
N PHE A 38 1.91 -4.56 -5.23
CA PHE A 38 1.95 -5.57 -4.16
C PHE A 38 1.02 -6.72 -4.49
N ASN A 39 1.43 -7.93 -4.14
CA ASN A 39 0.56 -9.10 -4.12
C ASN A 39 0.05 -9.30 -2.70
N ILE A 40 -1.27 -9.43 -2.53
CA ILE A 40 -1.88 -9.69 -1.24
C ILE A 40 -1.69 -11.16 -0.91
N ASP A 41 -1.06 -11.42 0.23
CA ASP A 41 -0.94 -12.76 0.81
C ASP A 41 -1.71 -12.80 2.14
N GLY A 42 -2.78 -13.61 2.16
CA GLY A 42 -3.63 -13.79 3.32
C GLY A 42 -5.03 -13.16 3.21
N MET A 43 -5.83 -13.39 4.25
CA MET A 43 -7.26 -13.06 4.30
C MET A 43 -7.60 -11.93 5.28
N SER A 44 -6.60 -11.21 5.77
CA SER A 44 -6.77 -10.23 6.87
C SER A 44 -7.61 -9.00 6.49
N MET A 45 -7.76 -8.73 5.20
CA MET A 45 -8.52 -7.58 4.67
C MET A 45 -9.83 -7.98 3.97
N GLU A 46 -10.22 -9.27 4.04
CA GLU A 46 -11.51 -9.70 3.52
C GLU A 46 -12.68 -9.06 4.31
N PRO A 47 -13.78 -8.75 3.63
CA PRO A 47 -14.12 -9.07 2.25
C PRO A 47 -13.63 -8.05 1.22
N ASN A 48 -12.96 -6.97 1.62
CA ASN A 48 -12.65 -5.83 0.75
C ASN A 48 -11.40 -6.05 -0.11
N LEU A 49 -10.49 -6.92 0.32
CA LEU A 49 -9.31 -7.35 -0.44
C LEU A 49 -9.10 -8.83 -0.22
N HIS A 50 -8.89 -9.56 -1.31
CA HIS A 50 -8.76 -11.02 -1.29
C HIS A 50 -7.31 -11.49 -1.46
N ASN A 51 -7.09 -12.74 -1.08
CA ASN A 51 -5.81 -13.39 -1.27
C ASN A 51 -5.45 -13.47 -2.77
N GLN A 52 -4.17 -13.23 -3.09
CA GLN A 52 -3.60 -13.22 -4.46
C GLN A 52 -4.07 -12.06 -5.35
N GLU A 53 -4.75 -11.07 -4.82
CA GLU A 53 -5.00 -9.85 -5.55
C GLU A 53 -3.74 -9.00 -5.71
N LEU A 54 -3.62 -8.35 -6.87
CA LEU A 54 -2.56 -7.42 -7.18
C LEU A 54 -3.06 -5.98 -6.97
N VAL A 55 -2.42 -5.27 -6.05
CA VAL A 55 -2.80 -3.91 -5.63
C VAL A 55 -1.76 -2.91 -6.07
N ILE A 56 -2.23 -1.80 -6.62
CA ILE A 56 -1.43 -0.60 -6.86
C ILE A 56 -1.37 0.22 -5.57
N VAL A 57 -0.16 0.50 -5.13
CA VAL A 57 0.11 1.33 -3.95
C VAL A 57 0.71 2.65 -4.39
N ASP A 58 0.03 3.73 -4.05
CA ASP A 58 0.46 5.11 -4.27
C ASP A 58 1.38 5.54 -3.13
N LYS A 59 2.65 5.75 -3.47
CA LYS A 59 3.69 6.19 -2.52
C LYS A 59 3.72 7.71 -2.35
N TRP A 60 3.18 8.45 -3.32
CA TRP A 60 3.27 9.90 -3.35
C TRP A 60 2.13 10.59 -2.62
N SER A 61 0.99 9.92 -2.43
CA SER A 61 -0.14 10.48 -1.69
C SER A 61 0.30 11.14 -0.39
N TYR A 62 1.12 10.45 0.39
CA TYR A 62 1.52 10.93 1.72
C TYR A 62 2.70 11.93 1.75
N PHE A 63 3.22 12.31 0.58
CA PHE A 63 4.08 13.50 0.47
C PHE A 63 3.28 14.80 0.43
N PHE A 64 2.04 14.75 -0.03
CA PHE A 64 1.19 15.93 -0.22
C PHE A 64 0.12 16.09 0.86
N HIS A 65 -0.29 15.01 1.52
CA HIS A 65 -1.26 15.04 2.61
C HIS A 65 -0.95 13.97 3.65
N GLN A 66 -1.45 14.18 4.85
CA GLN A 66 -1.32 13.18 5.92
C GLN A 66 -2.26 11.99 5.65
N PRO A 67 -1.92 10.78 6.12
CA PRO A 67 -2.85 9.66 6.17
C PRO A 67 -4.14 10.05 6.89
N SER A 68 -5.25 9.43 6.51
CA SER A 68 -6.57 9.72 7.06
C SER A 68 -7.23 8.46 7.60
N HIS A 69 -8.22 8.64 8.49
CA HIS A 69 -9.07 7.52 8.91
C HIS A 69 -9.67 6.81 7.70
N GLY A 70 -9.64 5.49 7.73
CA GLY A 70 -10.17 4.64 6.67
C GLY A 70 -9.22 4.36 5.52
N ASP A 71 -8.08 5.04 5.43
CA ASP A 71 -7.06 4.70 4.44
C ASP A 71 -6.56 3.27 4.64
N VAL A 72 -6.47 2.52 3.55
CA VAL A 72 -5.79 1.23 3.55
C VAL A 72 -4.33 1.47 3.18
N ILE A 73 -3.44 1.09 4.07
CA ILE A 73 -2.01 1.33 3.93
C ILE A 73 -1.20 0.05 3.83
N VAL A 74 -0.13 0.10 3.05
CA VAL A 74 0.93 -0.90 3.04
C VAL A 74 2.11 -0.35 3.85
N PHE A 75 2.64 -1.16 4.75
CA PHE A 75 3.69 -0.73 5.67
C PHE A 75 4.59 -1.89 6.08
N VAL A 76 5.84 -1.58 6.44
CA VAL A 76 6.77 -2.55 7.02
C VAL A 76 6.24 -3.01 8.38
N ALA A 77 6.04 -4.32 8.53
CA ALA A 77 5.37 -4.89 9.69
C ALA A 77 6.21 -4.73 10.98
N PRO A 78 5.67 -4.09 12.04
CA PRO A 78 6.41 -3.92 13.29
C PRO A 78 6.85 -5.24 13.96
N PRO A 79 6.07 -6.34 13.89
CA PRO A 79 6.51 -7.63 14.45
C PRO A 79 7.54 -8.37 13.59
N ASN A 80 7.58 -8.09 12.27
CA ASN A 80 8.50 -8.74 11.33
C ASN A 80 8.94 -7.78 10.22
N PRO A 81 10.08 -7.10 10.38
CA PRO A 81 10.55 -6.06 9.43
C PRO A 81 10.91 -6.57 8.03
N THR A 82 10.90 -7.86 7.80
CA THR A 82 11.16 -8.47 6.48
C THR A 82 9.87 -8.65 5.67
N GLN A 83 8.71 -8.32 6.27
CA GLN A 83 7.40 -8.46 5.65
C GLN A 83 6.67 -7.12 5.61
N ASP A 84 5.93 -6.92 4.54
CA ASP A 84 5.00 -5.81 4.40
C ASP A 84 3.59 -6.28 4.74
N TYR A 85 2.86 -5.50 5.54
CA TYR A 85 1.47 -5.75 5.87
C TYR A 85 0.57 -4.72 5.21
N ILE A 86 -0.66 -5.13 4.97
CA ILE A 86 -1.74 -4.25 4.50
C ILE A 86 -2.86 -4.23 5.53
N LYS A 87 -3.22 -3.02 6.02
CA LYS A 87 -4.27 -2.81 7.02
C LYS A 87 -4.95 -1.47 6.81
N ARG A 88 -6.09 -1.29 7.49
CA ARG A 88 -6.85 -0.03 7.46
C ARG A 88 -6.54 0.83 8.68
N ILE A 89 -6.30 2.13 8.47
CA ILE A 89 -6.15 3.11 9.55
C ILE A 89 -7.51 3.33 10.22
N VAL A 90 -7.55 3.03 11.52
CA VAL A 90 -8.73 3.27 12.37
C VAL A 90 -8.46 4.37 13.38
N GLY A 91 -7.23 4.51 13.85
CA GLY A 91 -6.84 5.58 14.78
C GLY A 91 -5.69 6.42 14.23
N MET A 92 -5.86 7.73 14.33
CA MET A 92 -4.89 8.76 13.96
C MET A 92 -4.07 9.19 15.18
N PRO A 93 -2.92 9.87 14.98
CA PRO A 93 -2.14 10.44 16.09
C PRO A 93 -3.02 11.27 17.03
N GLY A 94 -2.99 10.95 18.34
CA GLY A 94 -3.78 11.60 19.38
C GLY A 94 -5.15 10.96 19.64
N ASP A 95 -5.68 10.13 18.76
CA ASP A 95 -6.96 9.46 18.98
C ASP A 95 -6.92 8.52 20.18
N VAL A 96 -8.07 8.37 20.81
CA VAL A 96 -8.31 7.43 21.92
C VAL A 96 -9.16 6.28 21.43
N ILE A 97 -8.61 5.07 21.50
CA ILE A 97 -9.22 3.84 20.98
C ILE A 97 -9.75 3.01 22.16
N THR A 98 -10.96 2.52 22.02
CA THR A 98 -11.55 1.51 22.89
C THR A 98 -12.15 0.39 22.05
N ILE A 99 -11.80 -0.85 22.35
CA ILE A 99 -12.33 -2.05 21.67
C ILE A 99 -12.85 -3.01 22.72
N GLN A 100 -14.15 -3.27 22.66
CA GLN A 100 -14.84 -4.21 23.56
C GLN A 100 -15.69 -5.17 22.72
N GLY A 101 -15.31 -6.44 22.70
CA GLY A 101 -15.93 -7.40 21.81
C GLY A 101 -15.83 -6.94 20.34
N THR A 102 -16.95 -6.81 19.67
CA THR A 102 -17.03 -6.35 18.28
C THR A 102 -17.07 -4.82 18.13
N ASN A 103 -17.24 -4.08 19.23
CA ASN A 103 -17.41 -2.64 19.19
C ASN A 103 -16.09 -1.91 19.17
N VAL A 104 -15.86 -1.11 18.15
CA VAL A 104 -14.72 -0.20 18.04
C VAL A 104 -15.20 1.22 18.26
N THR A 105 -14.55 1.90 19.20
CA THR A 105 -14.85 3.30 19.56
C THR A 105 -13.59 4.12 19.36
N VAL A 106 -13.72 5.25 18.68
CA VAL A 106 -12.67 6.26 18.48
C VAL A 106 -13.15 7.59 19.04
N ASN A 107 -12.38 8.19 19.93
CA ASN A 107 -12.70 9.48 20.57
C ASN A 107 -14.11 9.49 21.17
N ASN A 108 -14.47 8.44 21.92
CA ASN A 108 -15.80 8.22 22.52
C ASN A 108 -16.95 8.11 21.50
N ARG A 109 -16.68 7.86 20.22
CA ARG A 109 -17.68 7.60 19.19
C ARG A 109 -17.54 6.19 18.67
N GLN A 110 -18.59 5.40 18.84
CA GLN A 110 -18.67 4.06 18.27
C GLN A 110 -18.74 4.15 16.74
N LEU A 111 -17.88 3.39 16.07
CA LEU A 111 -17.88 3.29 14.61
C LEU A 111 -18.98 2.35 14.12
N SER A 112 -19.66 2.75 13.07
CA SER A 112 -20.59 1.88 12.32
C SER A 112 -19.86 1.33 11.11
N GLU A 113 -19.13 0.25 11.30
CA GLU A 113 -18.14 -0.28 10.35
C GLU A 113 -18.80 -1.11 9.24
N THR A 114 -19.47 -0.44 8.30
CA THR A 114 -20.19 -1.06 7.19
C THR A 114 -19.30 -1.84 6.21
N TYR A 115 -18.00 -1.65 6.28
CA TYR A 115 -16.99 -2.36 5.48
C TYR A 115 -16.51 -3.68 6.11
N VAL A 116 -16.89 -3.96 7.35
CA VAL A 116 -16.59 -5.21 8.05
C VAL A 116 -17.76 -6.17 7.88
N ASP A 117 -17.48 -7.37 7.38
CA ASP A 117 -18.49 -8.43 7.28
C ASP A 117 -18.95 -8.86 8.70
N PRO A 118 -20.26 -8.90 8.98
CA PRO A 118 -20.79 -9.37 10.26
C PRO A 118 -20.30 -10.76 10.69
N HIS A 119 -20.02 -11.66 9.75
CA HIS A 119 -19.48 -13.00 10.04
C HIS A 119 -17.99 -12.99 10.37
N ARG A 120 -17.29 -11.90 10.03
CA ARG A 120 -15.86 -11.68 10.28
C ARG A 120 -15.60 -10.69 11.42
N GLN A 121 -16.66 -10.16 12.03
CA GLN A 121 -16.55 -9.34 13.23
C GLN A 121 -16.11 -10.20 14.42
N GLY A 122 -15.24 -9.63 15.26
CA GLY A 122 -14.77 -10.28 16.48
C GLY A 122 -13.53 -9.61 17.04
N ASN A 123 -13.15 -10.03 18.22
CA ASN A 123 -11.92 -9.57 18.83
C ASN A 123 -11.25 -10.77 19.53
N PRO A 124 -10.33 -11.47 18.85
CA PRO A 124 -9.59 -12.59 19.45
C PRO A 124 -8.55 -12.10 20.47
N TYR A 125 -8.35 -10.79 20.61
CA TYR A 125 -7.39 -10.18 21.50
C TYR A 125 -8.04 -9.63 22.78
N PRO A 126 -7.26 -9.34 23.84
CA PRO A 126 -7.77 -8.67 25.03
C PRO A 126 -8.46 -7.35 24.71
N PRO A 127 -9.47 -6.93 25.49
CA PRO A 127 -10.10 -5.63 25.32
C PRO A 127 -9.10 -4.50 25.44
N ILE A 128 -9.29 -3.46 24.61
CA ILE A 128 -8.52 -2.23 24.67
C ILE A 128 -9.42 -1.15 25.30
N THR A 129 -8.94 -0.47 26.33
CA THR A 129 -9.70 0.57 27.01
C THR A 129 -8.89 1.87 27.02
N ASN A 130 -9.46 2.92 26.41
CA ASN A 130 -8.89 4.28 26.42
C ASN A 130 -7.40 4.32 26.06
N MET A 131 -7.02 3.67 24.98
CA MET A 131 -5.64 3.65 24.49
C MET A 131 -5.40 4.84 23.56
N THR A 132 -4.46 5.70 23.90
CA THR A 132 -4.06 6.85 23.04
C THR A 132 -3.09 6.38 21.97
N VAL A 133 -3.33 6.81 20.73
CA VAL A 133 -2.41 6.65 19.61
C VAL A 133 -1.30 7.70 19.73
N PRO A 134 -0.02 7.31 19.78
CA PRO A 134 1.08 8.27 19.90
C PRO A 134 1.21 9.18 18.69
N GLN A 135 1.84 10.35 18.88
CA GLN A 135 2.20 11.20 17.76
C GLN A 135 3.15 10.49 16.80
N GLY A 136 2.91 10.65 15.49
CA GLY A 136 3.70 9.99 14.45
C GLY A 136 3.46 8.48 14.33
N ALA A 137 2.36 7.96 14.89
CA ALA A 137 1.96 6.57 14.75
C ALA A 137 0.46 6.43 14.43
N TYR A 138 0.08 5.26 13.92
CA TYR A 138 -1.28 4.95 13.50
C TYR A 138 -1.74 3.63 14.10
N PHE A 139 -3.00 3.60 14.54
CA PHE A 139 -3.64 2.36 14.97
C PHE A 139 -4.38 1.75 13.77
N VAL A 140 -4.00 0.54 13.39
CA VAL A 140 -4.52 -0.12 12.20
C VAL A 140 -5.22 -1.42 12.52
N LEU A 141 -6.29 -1.73 11.79
CA LEU A 141 -7.04 -2.99 11.89
C LEU A 141 -7.15 -3.66 10.53
N GLY A 142 -7.20 -4.99 10.53
CA GLY A 142 -7.68 -5.74 9.39
C GLY A 142 -9.20 -5.66 9.27
N ASP A 143 -9.72 -5.69 8.06
CA ASP A 143 -11.17 -5.72 7.83
C ASP A 143 -11.77 -7.07 8.28
N ASN A 144 -11.01 -8.16 8.14
CA ASN A 144 -11.32 -9.45 8.77
C ASN A 144 -10.86 -9.45 10.23
N ARG A 145 -11.71 -8.99 11.12
CA ARG A 145 -11.43 -8.79 12.55
C ARG A 145 -11.00 -10.06 13.27
N ASN A 146 -11.60 -11.20 12.92
CA ASN A 146 -11.28 -12.50 13.54
C ASN A 146 -9.96 -13.10 13.03
N GLY A 147 -9.59 -12.79 11.79
CA GLY A 147 -8.44 -13.38 11.10
C GLY A 147 -7.30 -12.40 10.81
N SER A 148 -7.12 -11.36 11.64
CA SER A 148 -6.09 -10.34 11.42
C SER A 148 -5.16 -10.20 12.61
N SER A 149 -3.85 -10.35 12.38
CA SER A 149 -2.82 -9.82 13.28
C SER A 149 -2.59 -8.35 12.93
N ASP A 150 -2.91 -7.44 13.85
CA ASP A 150 -2.92 -6.01 13.66
C ASP A 150 -2.57 -5.24 14.93
N SER A 151 -2.91 -3.96 15.04
CA SER A 151 -2.53 -3.14 16.20
C SER A 151 -3.07 -3.65 17.55
N ARG A 152 -4.07 -4.51 17.56
CA ARG A 152 -4.58 -5.17 18.78
C ARG A 152 -3.57 -6.15 19.35
N ASP A 153 -2.71 -6.73 18.50
CA ASP A 153 -1.71 -7.73 18.86
C ASP A 153 -0.34 -7.09 19.14
N TRP A 154 0.14 -6.27 18.20
CA TRP A 154 1.53 -5.80 18.23
C TRP A 154 1.69 -4.28 18.42
N GLY A 155 0.60 -3.51 18.52
CA GLY A 155 0.64 -2.06 18.78
C GLY A 155 0.52 -1.18 17.54
N CYS A 156 0.94 0.08 17.64
CA CYS A 156 0.79 1.08 16.59
C CYS A 156 1.92 1.03 15.55
N VAL A 157 1.57 1.42 14.31
CA VAL A 157 2.49 1.54 13.18
C VAL A 157 3.14 2.92 13.20
N PRO A 158 4.48 3.04 13.30
CA PRO A 158 5.16 4.30 13.10
C PRO A 158 4.94 4.85 11.69
N GLN A 159 4.80 6.15 11.55
CA GLN A 159 4.61 6.80 10.24
C GLN A 159 5.72 6.45 9.24
N GLN A 160 6.95 6.36 9.71
CA GLN A 160 8.11 6.00 8.89
C GLN A 160 8.06 4.58 8.29
N ASN A 161 7.22 3.69 8.84
CA ASN A 161 7.03 2.35 8.31
C ASN A 161 6.04 2.32 7.14
N ILE A 162 5.28 3.40 6.92
CA ILE A 162 4.27 3.45 5.85
C ILE A 162 4.98 3.55 4.50
N ILE A 163 4.70 2.58 3.63
CA ILE A 163 5.21 2.54 2.25
C ILE A 163 4.32 3.38 1.35
N GLY A 164 2.99 3.28 1.51
CA GLY A 164 2.04 4.04 0.73
C GLY A 164 0.59 3.62 0.97
N ARG A 165 -0.31 4.25 0.21
CA ARG A 165 -1.75 4.01 0.26
C ARG A 165 -2.15 3.02 -0.82
N ALA A 166 -2.91 1.97 -0.47
CA ALA A 166 -3.55 1.09 -1.44
C ALA A 166 -4.60 1.89 -2.23
N ALA A 167 -4.41 2.00 -3.54
CA ALA A 167 -5.25 2.83 -4.40
C ALA A 167 -6.26 2.01 -5.20
N LEU A 168 -5.84 0.88 -5.77
CA LEU A 168 -6.64 0.11 -6.71
C LEU A 168 -6.17 -1.34 -6.76
N VAL A 169 -7.11 -2.28 -6.76
CA VAL A 169 -6.89 -3.67 -7.16
C VAL A 169 -6.98 -3.74 -8.68
N TYR A 170 -5.91 -4.11 -9.36
CA TYR A 170 -5.90 -4.16 -10.82
C TYR A 170 -5.98 -5.59 -11.40
N TRP A 171 -5.81 -6.60 -10.53
CA TRP A 171 -5.95 -8.00 -10.93
C TRP A 171 -6.33 -8.90 -9.73
N PRO A 172 -7.28 -9.83 -9.88
CA PRO A 172 -8.22 -9.93 -10.99
C PRO A 172 -9.24 -8.79 -10.97
N LEU A 173 -9.63 -8.30 -12.15
CA LEU A 173 -10.65 -7.27 -12.26
C LEU A 173 -12.05 -7.88 -12.08
N GLY A 174 -12.91 -7.21 -11.31
CA GLY A 174 -14.33 -7.50 -11.28
C GLY A 174 -14.80 -8.46 -10.18
N GLN A 175 -13.99 -8.78 -9.20
CA GLN A 175 -14.49 -9.54 -8.03
C GLN A 175 -15.38 -8.64 -7.16
N ASP A 176 -14.88 -7.45 -6.78
CA ASP A 176 -15.63 -6.48 -6.00
C ASP A 176 -15.35 -5.04 -6.46
N ASN A 177 -16.38 -4.22 -6.53
CA ASN A 177 -16.29 -2.76 -6.80
C ASN A 177 -15.37 -2.36 -7.97
N TYR A 178 -15.20 -3.22 -8.97
CA TYR A 178 -14.31 -3.00 -10.13
C TYR A 178 -12.87 -2.65 -9.74
N GLY A 179 -12.40 -3.19 -8.61
CA GLY A 179 -11.05 -2.98 -8.08
C GLY A 179 -10.88 -1.74 -7.22
N PHE A 180 -11.91 -0.90 -7.06
CA PHE A 180 -11.86 0.23 -6.15
C PHE A 180 -12.13 -0.22 -4.71
N LEU A 181 -11.33 0.28 -3.78
CA LEU A 181 -11.59 0.07 -2.36
C LEU A 181 -12.88 0.79 -1.95
N PRO A 182 -13.70 0.17 -1.07
CA PRO A 182 -14.94 0.79 -0.63
C PRO A 182 -14.68 2.13 0.05
N GLY A 183 -15.46 3.14 -0.32
CA GLY A 183 -15.41 4.44 0.34
C GLY A 183 -15.96 4.32 1.78
N VAL A 184 -15.13 4.60 2.76
CA VAL A 184 -15.45 4.48 4.20
C VAL A 184 -15.53 5.82 4.92
N SER A 185 -15.49 6.93 4.19
CA SER A 185 -15.54 8.28 4.75
C SER A 185 -16.77 8.50 5.65
N SER A 186 -17.93 7.94 5.30
CA SER A 186 -19.15 8.03 6.09
C SER A 186 -19.02 7.40 7.48
N VAL A 187 -18.20 6.37 7.64
CA VAL A 187 -17.94 5.69 8.91
C VAL A 187 -17.17 6.60 9.86
N PHE A 188 -16.19 7.33 9.32
CA PHE A 188 -15.27 8.16 10.11
C PHE A 188 -15.67 9.64 10.22
N ASN A 189 -16.63 10.12 9.42
CA ASN A 189 -17.08 11.52 9.47
C ASN A 189 -17.60 11.96 10.85
N LYS A 190 -17.98 11.00 11.70
CA LYS A 190 -18.51 11.27 13.04
C LYS A 190 -17.42 11.20 14.12
N VAL A 191 -16.21 10.80 13.77
CA VAL A 191 -15.06 10.80 14.69
C VAL A 191 -14.71 12.25 14.97
N GLY A 192 -14.90 12.67 16.22
CA GLY A 192 -14.57 14.01 16.66
C GLY A 192 -13.05 14.20 16.84
N ALA A 193 -12.68 15.43 17.19
CA ALA A 193 -11.30 15.70 17.57
C ALA A 193 -10.85 14.83 18.76
N PRO A 194 -9.57 14.49 18.87
CA PRO A 194 -9.02 13.77 20.01
C PRO A 194 -9.35 14.49 21.33
N PRO A 195 -9.71 13.73 22.40
CA PRO A 195 -9.96 14.33 23.69
C PRO A 195 -8.69 14.94 24.27
N GLN A 196 -8.81 16.14 24.85
CA GLN A 196 -7.65 16.89 25.39
C GLN A 196 -6.94 16.15 26.54
N THR A 197 -7.65 15.32 27.27
CA THR A 197 -7.10 14.53 28.40
C THR A 197 -6.35 13.29 27.97
N GLY A 198 -6.43 12.91 26.67
CA GLY A 198 -5.88 11.65 26.19
C GLY A 198 -6.56 10.42 26.80
N GLY A 199 -5.98 9.28 26.56
CA GLY A 199 -6.40 8.01 27.16
C GLY A 199 -5.55 7.64 28.38
N THR A 200 -5.92 6.53 29.01
CA THR A 200 -5.23 6.01 30.22
C THR A 200 -3.95 5.24 29.91
N THR A 201 -3.83 4.73 28.68
CA THR A 201 -2.68 3.96 28.21
C THR A 201 -2.21 4.47 26.85
N MET A 202 -0.93 4.29 26.55
CA MET A 202 -0.37 4.61 25.24
C MET A 202 -0.27 3.34 24.40
N CYS A 203 -0.61 3.47 23.12
CA CYS A 203 -0.41 2.39 22.16
C CYS A 203 1.10 2.09 22.05
N PRO A 204 1.54 0.84 22.26
CA PRO A 204 2.95 0.50 22.15
C PRO A 204 3.44 0.68 20.72
N ILE A 205 4.64 1.24 20.57
CA ILE A 205 5.35 1.30 19.29
C ILE A 205 6.51 0.32 19.37
N ARG A 206 6.46 -0.73 18.56
CA ARG A 206 7.62 -1.60 18.39
C ARG A 206 8.53 -0.96 17.36
N HIS A 207 9.63 -0.37 17.81
CA HIS A 207 10.68 0.08 16.90
C HIS A 207 11.36 -1.16 16.31
N VAL A 208 11.42 -1.22 14.99
CA VAL A 208 12.28 -2.15 14.28
C VAL A 208 13.72 -1.80 14.66
N GLN A 209 14.30 -2.58 15.56
CA GLN A 209 15.72 -2.49 15.81
C GLN A 209 16.40 -3.06 14.54
N PRO A 210 17.24 -2.30 13.82
CA PRO A 210 18.04 -2.89 12.76
C PRO A 210 18.78 -4.06 13.40
N ALA A 211 18.70 -5.23 12.73
CA ALA A 211 19.38 -6.43 13.22
C ALA A 211 20.80 -6.03 13.62
N ALA A 212 21.10 -6.12 14.90
CA ALA A 212 22.44 -5.85 15.40
C ALA A 212 23.37 -6.73 14.58
N SER A 213 24.35 -6.13 13.92
CA SER A 213 25.42 -6.83 13.22
C SER A 213 26.12 -7.71 14.26
N THR A 214 25.65 -8.93 14.41
CA THR A 214 26.32 -9.94 15.21
C THR A 214 27.61 -10.26 14.48
N THR A 215 28.71 -9.74 14.99
CA THR A 215 30.06 -10.23 14.72
C THR A 215 30.01 -11.75 14.88
N PRO A 216 30.46 -12.53 13.91
CA PRO A 216 30.37 -13.98 14.02
C PRO A 216 31.33 -14.45 15.14
N ALA A 217 30.76 -14.89 16.26
CA ALA A 217 31.48 -15.74 17.19
C ALA A 217 31.70 -17.10 16.51
N SER A 218 32.92 -17.46 16.38
CA SER A 218 33.43 -18.68 15.78
C SER A 218 32.81 -19.96 16.37
N SER A 219 32.70 -20.96 15.47
CA SER A 219 32.57 -22.41 15.69
C SER A 219 31.13 -22.97 15.78
N GLN A 220 30.65 -23.59 14.79
CA GLN A 220 30.56 -25.01 14.47
C GLN A 220 29.71 -25.27 13.24
N ALA A 221 30.27 -26.07 12.34
CA ALA A 221 29.67 -26.45 11.07
C ALA A 221 28.42 -27.29 11.25
N GLN A 222 27.31 -26.87 10.60
CA GLN A 222 26.30 -27.81 10.11
C GLN A 222 26.00 -27.50 8.66
N VAL A 223 26.18 -28.52 7.84
CA VAL A 223 25.98 -28.53 6.39
C VAL A 223 24.48 -28.41 6.14
N ALA A 224 24.03 -27.29 5.58
CA ALA A 224 22.69 -27.14 5.03
C ALA A 224 22.76 -27.20 3.51
N VAL A 225 22.00 -28.11 2.94
CA VAL A 225 21.80 -28.30 1.51
C VAL A 225 21.08 -27.09 0.92
N PRO A 226 21.51 -26.52 -0.22
CA PRO A 226 20.83 -25.36 -0.81
C PRO A 226 19.53 -25.80 -1.44
N SER A 227 18.41 -25.23 -1.01
CA SER A 227 17.15 -25.29 -1.73
C SER A 227 17.21 -24.32 -2.91
N GLU A 228 17.06 -24.82 -4.12
CA GLU A 228 16.94 -24.04 -5.35
C GLU A 228 15.81 -23.02 -5.24
N GLN A 229 16.17 -21.75 -5.34
CA GLN A 229 15.20 -20.68 -5.59
C GLN A 229 14.74 -20.77 -7.04
N SER A 230 13.51 -21.20 -7.23
CA SER A 230 12.80 -21.09 -8.49
C SER A 230 12.56 -19.61 -8.80
N THR A 231 13.43 -19.02 -9.58
CA THR A 231 13.20 -17.70 -10.19
C THR A 231 12.26 -17.86 -11.36
N ASN A 232 11.02 -17.47 -11.20
CA ASN A 232 10.05 -17.39 -12.29
C ASN A 232 10.41 -16.25 -13.24
N PRO A 233 10.79 -16.51 -14.50
CA PRO A 233 11.19 -15.46 -15.45
C PRO A 233 10.03 -14.68 -16.09
N LEU A 234 8.79 -14.91 -15.65
CA LEU A 234 7.59 -14.33 -16.29
C LEU A 234 7.21 -12.92 -15.82
N SER A 235 7.82 -12.39 -14.75
CA SER A 235 7.44 -11.08 -14.23
C SER A 235 8.08 -9.88 -14.96
N THR A 236 9.11 -10.10 -15.75
CA THR A 236 9.83 -9.01 -16.45
C THR A 236 9.40 -8.80 -17.91
N ALA A 237 8.75 -9.79 -18.53
CA ALA A 237 8.39 -9.72 -19.95
C ALA A 237 7.08 -8.95 -20.24
N SER A 238 6.14 -8.90 -19.30
CA SER A 238 4.81 -8.28 -19.55
C SER A 238 4.80 -6.76 -19.56
N MET A 239 5.83 -6.07 -19.07
CA MET A 239 5.83 -4.60 -18.98
C MET A 239 6.47 -3.88 -20.18
N LEU A 240 7.08 -4.62 -21.12
CA LEU A 240 7.70 -4.03 -22.29
C LEU A 240 6.76 -3.87 -23.52
N LEU A 241 5.52 -4.37 -23.45
CA LEU A 241 4.59 -4.37 -24.60
C LEU A 241 3.66 -3.15 -24.68
N LEU A 242 3.59 -2.27 -23.69
CA LEU A 242 2.69 -1.11 -23.72
C LEU A 242 3.10 0.04 -24.68
N PRO A 243 4.35 0.30 -24.98
CA PRO A 243 4.69 1.35 -25.95
C PRO A 243 4.28 1.03 -27.40
N SER A 244 4.22 -0.26 -27.77
CA SER A 244 3.91 -0.65 -29.16
C SER A 244 2.44 -0.49 -29.55
N LEU A 245 1.51 -0.50 -28.59
CA LEU A 245 0.08 -0.32 -28.87
C LEU A 245 -0.29 1.14 -29.17
N PHE A 246 0.45 2.11 -28.63
CA PHE A 246 0.18 3.53 -28.86
C PHE A 246 0.61 4.02 -30.27
N ILE A 247 1.64 3.41 -30.84
CA ILE A 247 2.13 3.74 -32.20
C ILE A 247 1.16 3.20 -33.27
N GLY A 248 0.54 2.07 -33.03
CA GLY A 248 -0.46 1.46 -33.93
C GLY A 248 -1.76 2.27 -34.04
N TRP A 249 -2.22 2.88 -32.93
CA TRP A 249 -3.45 3.66 -32.88
C TRP A 249 -3.39 4.94 -33.73
N ASN A 250 -2.27 5.63 -33.74
CA ASN A 250 -2.12 6.87 -34.51
C ASN A 250 -2.03 6.60 -36.02
N LYS A 251 -1.51 5.45 -36.47
CA LYS A 251 -1.46 5.06 -37.86
C LYS A 251 -2.83 4.65 -38.41
N TRP A 252 -3.67 4.03 -37.57
CA TRP A 252 -5.04 3.64 -37.98
C TRP A 252 -5.98 4.83 -38.08
N ARG A 253 -5.83 5.87 -37.28
CA ARG A 253 -6.66 7.09 -37.34
C ARG A 253 -6.41 7.95 -38.54
N ARG A 254 -5.21 7.90 -39.15
CA ARG A 254 -4.86 8.64 -40.38
C ARG A 254 -5.39 8.01 -41.66
N ARG A 255 -5.75 6.74 -41.68
CA ARG A 255 -6.30 6.04 -42.85
C ARG A 255 -7.82 6.19 -43.02
N ARG A 256 -8.54 6.75 -42.05
CA ARG A 256 -10.00 6.98 -42.12
C ARG A 256 -10.37 8.41 -42.55
N LYS A 257 -9.41 9.25 -42.91
CA LYS A 257 -9.65 10.64 -43.36
C LYS A 257 -9.18 10.87 -44.80
N LYS A 258 -9.16 9.82 -45.61
CA LYS A 258 -9.07 9.95 -47.08
C LYS A 258 -10.27 9.28 -47.75
#